data_cf640851ef967d3150301165575547e0
#
_entry.id   cf640851ef967d3150301165575547e0
#
_cell.length_a   1.000
_cell.length_b   1.000
_cell.length_c   1.000
_cell.angle_alpha   90.00
_cell.angle_beta   90.00
_cell.angle_gamma   90.00
#
_symmetry.space_group_name_H-M   'P 1'
#
loop_
_entity.id
_entity.type
_entity.pdbx_description
1 polymer ?
#
loop_
_entity_poly.entity_id
_entity_poly.type
_entity_poly.pdbx_seq_one_letter_code
_entity_poly.pdbx_strand_id
1 'polypeptide(L)'
;VDDVVGGVFLPKDGQINPSDLTQALAKGARGGGATILENTAVTNILTANGKVTGVAVGEQTVSADIVVNCTGMWGRSVGALTQTSVPLHACEHFYVVTEPFEGVTPNLPVLRDQDNFAYYKEDAGKILLGAFEPNAKPWGIDGIPEDFCFDELPNDMDHFMPVLERAMTRMPALNNVGIRSWFCGPESFTPDNRYHLGEIPDVGGLFVACGFNSIGIQSAGGVGKVMAEWIRDGHPSLDLWDVDIRRTMPFQSNSRYLSERVSESLGLLYAVHWPFYQ
;
A
#
# COMPACT_ATOMS: atom_id res chain seq x y z
N VAL A 1 7.58 -15.08 -27.46
CA VAL A 1 8.12 -13.71 -27.40
C VAL A 1 9.63 -13.78 -27.47
N ASP A 2 10.22 -13.17 -28.48
CA ASP A 2 11.61 -13.40 -28.85
C ASP A 2 12.62 -12.57 -28.01
N ASP A 3 12.12 -11.63 -27.21
CA ASP A 3 12.90 -10.72 -26.37
C ASP A 3 13.12 -11.21 -24.93
N VAL A 4 12.48 -12.32 -24.53
CA VAL A 4 12.63 -12.89 -23.19
C VAL A 4 13.92 -13.69 -23.11
N VAL A 5 14.88 -13.22 -22.32
CA VAL A 5 16.18 -13.88 -22.13
C VAL A 5 16.20 -14.84 -20.93
N GLY A 6 15.22 -14.75 -20.05
CA GLY A 6 15.09 -15.63 -18.88
C GLY A 6 13.97 -15.21 -17.93
N GLY A 7 13.79 -16.02 -16.90
CA GLY A 7 12.83 -15.77 -15.83
C GLY A 7 13.23 -16.45 -14.53
N VAL A 8 12.74 -15.94 -13.41
CA VAL A 8 12.93 -16.54 -12.09
C VAL A 8 11.59 -17.06 -11.61
N PHE A 9 11.50 -18.34 -11.29
CA PHE A 9 10.30 -18.96 -10.72
C PHE A 9 10.44 -19.18 -9.22
N LEU A 10 9.47 -18.70 -8.47
CA LEU A 10 9.38 -18.82 -7.01
C LEU A 10 8.29 -19.83 -6.66
N PRO A 11 8.60 -21.14 -6.50
CA PRO A 11 7.62 -22.20 -6.39
C PRO A 11 6.81 -22.17 -5.07
N LYS A 12 7.22 -21.37 -4.10
CA LYS A 12 6.53 -21.18 -2.80
C LYS A 12 5.79 -19.86 -2.71
N ASP A 13 5.81 -19.07 -3.76
CA ASP A 13 5.01 -17.86 -3.85
C ASP A 13 3.54 -18.20 -4.16
N GLY A 14 2.65 -17.25 -3.98
CA GLY A 14 1.22 -17.49 -4.14
C GLY A 14 0.42 -16.21 -4.24
N GLN A 15 -0.88 -16.40 -4.27
CA GLN A 15 -1.85 -15.30 -4.27
C GLN A 15 -2.88 -15.51 -3.17
N ILE A 16 -3.45 -14.44 -2.67
CA ILE A 16 -4.50 -14.48 -1.66
C ILE A 16 -5.58 -13.45 -1.99
N ASN A 17 -6.80 -13.72 -1.60
CA ASN A 17 -7.85 -12.72 -1.62
C ASN A 17 -7.63 -11.73 -0.47
N PRO A 18 -7.50 -10.41 -0.74
CA PRO A 18 -7.23 -9.39 0.28
C PRO A 18 -8.30 -9.30 1.37
N SER A 19 -9.56 -9.40 0.98
CA SER A 19 -10.70 -9.34 1.91
C SER A 19 -10.70 -10.54 2.86
N ASP A 20 -10.48 -11.75 2.33
CA ASP A 20 -10.43 -12.98 3.13
C ASP A 20 -9.28 -12.96 4.12
N LEU A 21 -8.10 -12.47 3.69
CA LEU A 21 -6.94 -12.31 4.59
C LEU A 21 -7.26 -11.34 5.71
N THR A 22 -7.82 -10.17 5.39
CA THR A 22 -8.19 -9.16 6.38
C THR A 22 -9.21 -9.70 7.38
N GLN A 23 -10.24 -10.41 6.91
CA GLN A 23 -11.23 -11.04 7.78
C GLN A 23 -10.64 -12.14 8.65
N ALA A 24 -9.71 -12.93 8.12
CA ALA A 24 -9.01 -13.96 8.89
C ALA A 24 -8.15 -13.36 10.01
N LEU A 25 -7.41 -12.30 9.72
CA LEU A 25 -6.62 -11.57 10.72
C LEU A 25 -7.51 -10.92 11.78
N ALA A 26 -8.61 -10.28 11.37
CA ALA A 26 -9.58 -9.68 12.30
C ALA A 26 -10.23 -10.75 13.21
N LYS A 27 -10.58 -11.91 12.66
CA LYS A 27 -11.10 -13.05 13.43
C LYS A 27 -10.06 -13.54 14.45
N GLY A 28 -8.79 -13.64 14.05
CA GLY A 28 -7.70 -14.02 14.93
C GLY A 28 -7.50 -13.02 16.07
N ALA A 29 -7.51 -11.71 15.75
CA ALA A 29 -7.39 -10.65 16.74
C ALA A 29 -8.55 -10.68 17.77
N ARG A 30 -9.80 -10.79 17.31
CA ARG A 30 -10.97 -10.96 18.19
C ARG A 30 -10.85 -12.21 19.07
N GLY A 31 -10.37 -13.32 18.52
CA GLY A 31 -10.10 -14.56 19.27
C GLY A 31 -9.02 -14.39 20.35
N GLY A 32 -8.07 -13.48 20.15
CA GLY A 32 -7.06 -13.07 21.12
C GLY A 32 -7.52 -12.01 22.12
N GLY A 33 -8.79 -11.57 22.06
CA GLY A 33 -9.36 -10.60 22.99
C GLY A 33 -9.35 -9.15 22.50
N ALA A 34 -8.94 -8.89 21.25
CA ALA A 34 -9.00 -7.54 20.70
C ALA A 34 -10.46 -7.12 20.40
N THR A 35 -10.80 -5.89 20.72
CA THR A 35 -12.08 -5.28 20.33
C THR A 35 -11.88 -4.54 19.01
N ILE A 36 -12.70 -4.84 18.01
CA ILE A 36 -12.73 -4.15 16.72
C ILE A 36 -14.05 -3.39 16.61
N LEU A 37 -13.96 -2.08 16.52
CA LEU A 37 -15.10 -1.17 16.34
C LEU A 37 -15.13 -0.73 14.88
N GLU A 38 -16.12 -1.20 14.15
CA GLU A 38 -16.36 -0.80 12.77
C GLU A 38 -17.23 0.47 12.73
N ASN A 39 -17.19 1.22 11.62
CA ASN A 39 -17.93 2.48 11.46
C ASN A 39 -17.66 3.49 12.58
N THR A 40 -16.42 3.52 13.06
CA THR A 40 -16.00 4.28 14.23
C THR A 40 -14.78 5.11 13.88
N ALA A 41 -15.00 6.34 13.43
CA ALA A 41 -13.92 7.23 13.02
C ALA A 41 -13.22 7.84 14.25
N VAL A 42 -11.88 7.75 14.25
CA VAL A 42 -11.04 8.50 15.18
C VAL A 42 -10.94 9.95 14.67
N THR A 43 -11.41 10.90 15.44
CA THR A 43 -11.44 12.33 15.08
C THR A 43 -10.26 13.11 15.64
N ASN A 44 -9.61 12.59 16.69
CA ASN A 44 -8.42 13.21 17.26
C ASN A 44 -7.56 12.18 18.01
N ILE A 45 -6.25 12.46 18.14
CA ILE A 45 -5.34 11.77 19.05
C ILE A 45 -5.05 12.70 20.22
N LEU A 46 -5.37 12.24 21.42
CA LEU A 46 -5.25 13.03 22.65
C LEU A 46 -3.83 12.89 23.20
N THR A 47 -3.22 14.01 23.55
CA THR A 47 -1.86 14.05 24.10
C THR A 47 -1.79 14.92 25.35
N ALA A 48 -0.90 14.55 26.27
CA ALA A 48 -0.55 15.38 27.42
C ALA A 48 0.94 15.16 27.75
N ASN A 49 1.64 16.24 28.05
CA ASN A 49 3.07 16.21 28.43
C ASN A 49 3.95 15.45 27.41
N GLY A 50 3.68 15.61 26.10
CA GLY A 50 4.45 14.95 25.03
C GLY A 50 4.18 13.45 24.87
N LYS A 51 3.08 12.92 25.40
CA LYS A 51 2.67 11.51 25.26
C LYS A 51 1.22 11.40 24.86
N VAL A 52 0.86 10.31 24.17
CA VAL A 52 -0.55 9.98 23.93
C VAL A 52 -1.26 9.66 25.25
N THR A 53 -2.55 10.00 25.32
CA THR A 53 -3.44 9.65 26.45
C THR A 53 -4.70 8.94 25.97
N GLY A 54 -4.90 8.84 24.65
CA GLY A 54 -6.04 8.18 24.04
C GLY A 54 -6.41 8.76 22.69
N VAL A 55 -7.61 8.44 22.25
CA VAL A 55 -8.20 8.93 21.01
C VAL A 55 -9.61 9.45 21.25
N ALA A 56 -10.05 10.42 20.45
CA ALA A 56 -11.42 10.88 20.40
C ALA A 56 -12.19 10.16 19.28
N VAL A 57 -13.43 9.77 19.57
CA VAL A 57 -14.38 9.16 18.65
C VAL A 57 -15.71 9.93 18.78
N GLY A 58 -15.93 10.89 17.90
CA GLY A 58 -17.01 11.85 18.06
C GLY A 58 -16.87 12.61 19.38
N GLU A 59 -17.91 12.55 20.23
CA GLU A 59 -17.91 13.18 21.57
C GLU A 59 -17.31 12.29 22.68
N GLN A 60 -16.96 11.05 22.35
CA GLN A 60 -16.42 10.09 23.32
C GLN A 60 -14.89 10.04 23.24
N THR A 61 -14.28 9.60 24.33
CA THR A 61 -12.84 9.35 24.40
C THR A 61 -12.55 7.92 24.79
N VAL A 62 -11.52 7.33 24.17
CA VAL A 62 -10.96 6.04 24.55
C VAL A 62 -9.56 6.30 25.08
N SER A 63 -9.36 6.06 26.38
CA SER A 63 -8.04 6.20 27.02
C SER A 63 -7.12 5.11 26.57
N ALA A 64 -5.88 5.47 26.23
CA ALA A 64 -4.83 4.52 25.83
C ALA A 64 -3.45 5.13 26.10
N ASP A 65 -2.53 4.32 26.58
CA ASP A 65 -1.11 4.70 26.76
C ASP A 65 -0.32 4.60 25.46
N ILE A 66 -0.84 3.85 24.47
CA ILE A 66 -0.24 3.62 23.17
C ILE A 66 -1.31 3.73 22.08
N VAL A 67 -0.99 4.45 21.02
CA VAL A 67 -1.81 4.55 19.81
C VAL A 67 -0.95 4.16 18.61
N VAL A 68 -1.48 3.31 17.73
CA VAL A 68 -0.80 2.88 16.50
C VAL A 68 -1.57 3.39 15.28
N ASN A 69 -0.97 4.28 14.51
CA ASN A 69 -1.53 4.78 13.27
C ASN A 69 -1.31 3.75 12.15
N CYS A 70 -2.32 2.97 11.82
CA CYS A 70 -2.35 1.98 10.73
C CYS A 70 -3.34 2.39 9.62
N THR A 71 -3.54 3.68 9.40
CA THR A 71 -4.65 4.21 8.59
C THR A 71 -4.36 4.29 7.09
N GLY A 72 -3.33 3.59 6.59
CA GLY A 72 -3.03 3.51 5.16
C GLY A 72 -2.79 4.89 4.54
N MET A 73 -3.51 5.24 3.49
CA MET A 73 -3.36 6.52 2.80
C MET A 73 -3.76 7.74 3.65
N TRP A 74 -4.56 7.56 4.70
CA TRP A 74 -4.89 8.61 5.68
C TRP A 74 -3.81 8.81 6.75
N GLY A 75 -2.74 8.01 6.76
CA GLY A 75 -1.70 8.07 7.78
C GLY A 75 -1.06 9.45 7.97
N ARG A 76 -0.93 10.21 6.87
CA ARG A 76 -0.44 11.59 6.91
C ARG A 76 -1.41 12.53 7.64
N SER A 77 -2.69 12.48 7.32
CA SER A 77 -3.71 13.33 7.97
C SER A 77 -3.90 12.97 9.43
N VAL A 78 -3.86 11.68 9.77
CA VAL A 78 -3.91 11.23 11.17
C VAL A 78 -2.67 11.66 11.95
N GLY A 79 -1.47 11.61 11.36
CA GLY A 79 -0.25 12.15 11.96
C GLY A 79 -0.35 13.65 12.23
N ALA A 80 -0.97 14.40 11.32
CA ALA A 80 -1.17 15.84 11.48
C ALA A 80 -2.04 16.22 12.69
N LEU A 81 -2.90 15.33 13.20
CA LEU A 81 -3.68 15.55 14.43
C LEU A 81 -2.78 15.79 15.66
N THR A 82 -1.57 15.28 15.65
CA THR A 82 -0.56 15.48 16.69
C THR A 82 0.61 16.37 16.23
N GLN A 83 0.48 17.05 15.10
CA GLN A 83 1.53 17.86 14.46
C GLN A 83 2.78 17.03 14.10
N THR A 84 2.64 15.73 13.93
CA THR A 84 3.75 14.85 13.54
C THR A 84 3.78 14.63 12.04
N SER A 85 4.99 14.40 11.50
CA SER A 85 5.22 14.19 10.08
C SER A 85 5.18 12.70 9.74
N VAL A 86 4.27 12.32 8.85
CA VAL A 86 4.20 10.97 8.25
C VAL A 86 4.19 11.14 6.72
N PRO A 87 5.37 11.12 6.08
CA PRO A 87 5.50 11.46 4.66
C PRO A 87 4.96 10.33 3.78
N LEU A 88 3.74 10.47 3.34
CA LEU A 88 3.11 9.61 2.33
C LEU A 88 2.08 10.39 1.52
N HIS A 89 1.75 9.87 0.35
CA HIS A 89 0.75 10.45 -0.53
C HIS A 89 0.04 9.33 -1.29
N ALA A 90 -1.20 9.55 -1.69
CA ALA A 90 -1.92 8.63 -2.54
C ALA A 90 -1.63 8.86 -4.02
N CYS A 91 -1.54 7.77 -4.79
CA CYS A 91 -1.53 7.75 -6.24
C CYS A 91 -2.69 6.92 -6.77
N GLU A 92 -3.15 7.24 -7.96
CA GLU A 92 -4.01 6.36 -8.74
C GLU A 92 -3.24 5.06 -9.07
N HIS A 93 -3.89 3.93 -8.91
CA HIS A 93 -3.35 2.63 -9.27
C HIS A 93 -4.37 1.85 -10.09
N PHE A 94 -3.95 1.36 -11.25
CA PHE A 94 -4.82 0.80 -12.27
C PHE A 94 -4.62 -0.69 -12.45
N TYR A 95 -5.71 -1.40 -12.67
CA TYR A 95 -5.69 -2.73 -13.28
C TYR A 95 -6.94 -2.98 -14.10
N VAL A 96 -6.83 -3.93 -15.00
CA VAL A 96 -7.97 -4.44 -15.77
C VAL A 96 -8.14 -5.93 -15.56
N VAL A 97 -9.36 -6.41 -15.70
CA VAL A 97 -9.68 -7.85 -15.73
C VAL A 97 -10.24 -8.20 -17.10
N THR A 98 -9.67 -9.19 -17.75
CA THR A 98 -10.10 -9.64 -19.07
C THR A 98 -11.39 -10.45 -19.01
N GLU A 99 -12.03 -10.68 -20.16
CA GLU A 99 -12.95 -11.80 -20.31
C GLU A 99 -12.18 -13.13 -20.19
N PRO A 100 -12.85 -14.25 -19.83
CA PRO A 100 -12.20 -15.56 -19.82
C PRO A 100 -11.73 -15.99 -21.22
N PHE A 101 -10.57 -16.63 -21.29
CA PHE A 101 -10.05 -17.14 -22.56
C PHE A 101 -9.23 -18.44 -22.38
N GLU A 102 -9.07 -19.14 -23.48
CA GLU A 102 -8.37 -20.42 -23.49
C GLU A 102 -6.90 -20.28 -23.06
N GLY A 103 -6.40 -21.25 -22.31
CA GLY A 103 -5.03 -21.30 -21.80
C GLY A 103 -4.87 -20.70 -20.40
N VAL A 104 -5.85 -19.97 -19.87
CA VAL A 104 -5.83 -19.50 -18.49
C VAL A 104 -6.33 -20.60 -17.57
N THR A 105 -5.45 -21.08 -16.69
CA THR A 105 -5.75 -22.16 -15.74
C THR A 105 -5.48 -21.72 -14.31
N PRO A 106 -6.18 -22.28 -13.30
CA PRO A 106 -6.03 -21.87 -11.89
C PRO A 106 -4.64 -22.00 -11.30
N ASN A 107 -3.75 -22.74 -11.97
CA ASN A 107 -2.38 -23.00 -11.50
C ASN A 107 -1.32 -22.10 -12.14
N LEU A 108 -1.72 -21.10 -12.91
CA LEU A 108 -0.77 -20.15 -13.46
C LEU A 108 -0.12 -19.34 -12.33
N PRO A 109 1.22 -19.22 -12.34
CA PRO A 109 1.89 -18.35 -11.39
C PRO A 109 1.55 -16.89 -11.66
N VAL A 110 1.63 -16.06 -10.63
CA VAL A 110 1.65 -14.60 -10.83
C VAL A 110 2.91 -14.24 -11.60
N LEU A 111 2.74 -13.56 -12.73
CA LEU A 111 3.85 -13.09 -13.55
C LEU A 111 4.11 -11.61 -13.25
N ARG A 112 5.38 -11.26 -13.04
CA ARG A 112 5.86 -9.87 -13.01
C ARG A 112 6.75 -9.64 -14.22
N ASP A 113 6.38 -8.70 -15.06
CA ASP A 113 7.16 -8.22 -16.20
C ASP A 113 7.72 -6.83 -15.86
N GLN A 114 8.90 -6.82 -15.27
CA GLN A 114 9.52 -5.58 -14.80
C GLN A 114 9.92 -4.65 -15.94
N ASP A 115 10.30 -5.21 -17.11
CA ASP A 115 10.67 -4.41 -18.27
C ASP A 115 9.48 -3.59 -18.82
N ASN A 116 8.26 -4.09 -18.63
CA ASN A 116 7.03 -3.45 -19.07
C ASN A 116 6.20 -2.86 -17.92
N PHE A 117 6.71 -2.86 -16.70
CA PHE A 117 6.05 -2.36 -15.48
C PHE A 117 4.70 -3.03 -15.21
N ALA A 118 4.50 -4.28 -15.66
CA ALA A 118 3.23 -4.98 -15.63
C ALA A 118 3.26 -6.23 -14.74
N TYR A 119 2.10 -6.55 -14.17
CA TYR A 119 1.89 -7.83 -13.50
C TYR A 119 0.62 -8.49 -14.02
N TYR A 120 0.62 -9.83 -14.01
CA TYR A 120 -0.47 -10.66 -14.50
C TYR A 120 -0.82 -11.68 -13.43
N LYS A 121 -2.10 -11.80 -13.13
CA LYS A 121 -2.62 -12.72 -12.15
C LYS A 121 -3.81 -13.46 -12.73
N GLU A 122 -3.85 -14.77 -12.58
CA GLU A 122 -5.04 -15.56 -12.87
C GLU A 122 -6.18 -15.19 -11.91
N ASP A 123 -7.39 -15.03 -12.44
CA ASP A 123 -8.61 -14.73 -11.70
C ASP A 123 -9.82 -15.46 -12.30
N ALA A 124 -10.05 -16.70 -11.87
CA ALA A 124 -11.17 -17.53 -12.31
C ALA A 124 -11.31 -17.63 -13.84
N GLY A 125 -10.24 -18.04 -14.52
CA GLY A 125 -10.19 -18.21 -15.98
C GLY A 125 -9.94 -16.90 -16.76
N LYS A 126 -9.74 -15.80 -16.06
CA LYS A 126 -9.43 -14.46 -16.59
C LYS A 126 -8.02 -14.07 -16.20
N ILE A 127 -7.49 -13.04 -16.81
CA ILE A 127 -6.25 -12.39 -16.37
C ILE A 127 -6.58 -11.02 -15.78
N LEU A 128 -6.14 -10.80 -14.55
CA LEU A 128 -5.99 -9.47 -13.99
C LEU A 128 -4.61 -8.95 -14.41
N LEU A 129 -4.61 -7.83 -15.13
CA LEU A 129 -3.43 -7.12 -15.60
C LEU A 129 -3.36 -5.77 -14.92
N GLY A 130 -2.32 -5.50 -14.16
CA GLY A 130 -2.06 -4.21 -13.54
C GLY A 130 -0.68 -3.69 -13.87
N ALA A 131 -0.41 -2.46 -13.45
CA ALA A 131 0.83 -1.77 -13.76
C ALA A 131 1.42 -1.05 -12.56
N PHE A 132 2.74 -0.91 -12.60
CA PHE A 132 3.52 -0.02 -11.76
C PHE A 132 4.26 0.98 -12.65
N GLU A 133 3.51 1.83 -13.31
CA GLU A 133 4.00 2.77 -14.32
C GLU A 133 4.92 3.84 -13.70
N PRO A 134 5.95 4.30 -14.44
CA PRO A 134 6.96 5.23 -13.92
C PRO A 134 6.44 6.66 -13.68
N ASN A 135 5.28 7.01 -14.21
CA ASN A 135 4.67 8.33 -14.08
C ASN A 135 3.25 8.21 -13.52
N ALA A 136 3.14 7.77 -12.26
CA ALA A 136 1.86 7.64 -11.58
C ALA A 136 1.19 9.01 -11.38
N LYS A 137 -0.13 9.00 -11.26
CA LYS A 137 -0.92 10.19 -10.99
C LYS A 137 -1.13 10.37 -9.49
N PRO A 138 -0.58 11.43 -8.86
CA PRO A 138 -0.91 11.78 -7.49
C PRO A 138 -2.41 12.08 -7.35
N TRP A 139 -3.02 11.56 -6.28
CA TRP A 139 -4.43 11.78 -5.98
C TRP A 139 -4.61 12.34 -4.57
N GLY A 140 -5.63 13.18 -4.38
CA GLY A 140 -5.93 13.78 -3.07
C GLY A 140 -4.85 14.77 -2.61
N ILE A 141 -4.31 15.60 -3.53
CA ILE A 141 -3.24 16.58 -3.24
C ILE A 141 -3.68 17.57 -2.16
N ASP A 142 -4.93 18.02 -2.22
CA ASP A 142 -5.52 18.96 -1.26
C ASP A 142 -6.14 18.27 -0.04
N GLY A 143 -6.00 16.96 0.07
CA GLY A 143 -6.59 16.08 1.07
C GLY A 143 -7.49 15.02 0.46
N ILE A 144 -7.63 13.90 1.15
CA ILE A 144 -8.57 12.84 0.76
C ILE A 144 -9.97 13.32 1.15
N PRO A 145 -10.98 13.24 0.25
CA PRO A 145 -12.36 13.61 0.60
C PRO A 145 -12.86 12.85 1.83
N GLU A 146 -13.57 13.55 2.72
CA GLU A 146 -14.01 12.96 4.01
C GLU A 146 -15.01 11.81 3.83
N ASP A 147 -15.77 11.82 2.73
CA ASP A 147 -16.74 10.81 2.36
C ASP A 147 -16.15 9.66 1.54
N PHE A 148 -14.88 9.73 1.15
CA PHE A 148 -14.25 8.68 0.36
C PHE A 148 -14.08 7.40 1.19
N CYS A 149 -14.85 6.37 0.88
CA CYS A 149 -14.83 5.09 1.57
C CYS A 149 -15.28 3.96 0.63
N PHE A 150 -14.42 2.95 0.43
CA PHE A 150 -14.69 1.79 -0.45
C PHE A 150 -15.14 2.18 -1.86
N ASP A 151 -14.61 3.27 -2.38
CA ASP A 151 -14.97 3.82 -3.67
C ASP A 151 -13.82 3.64 -4.68
N GLU A 152 -14.14 3.78 -5.95
CA GLU A 152 -13.22 3.70 -7.07
C GLU A 152 -13.04 5.09 -7.68
N LEU A 153 -11.87 5.33 -8.25
CA LEU A 153 -11.57 6.53 -9.00
C LEU A 153 -12.03 6.38 -10.46
N PRO A 154 -12.29 7.47 -11.18
CA PRO A 154 -12.61 7.42 -12.59
C PRO A 154 -11.52 6.69 -13.39
N ASN A 155 -11.95 5.85 -14.33
CA ASN A 155 -11.03 5.18 -15.23
C ASN A 155 -10.35 6.18 -16.16
N ASP A 156 -9.05 5.98 -16.36
CA ASP A 156 -8.24 6.72 -17.32
C ASP A 156 -7.61 5.76 -18.34
N MET A 157 -8.34 5.55 -19.44
CA MET A 157 -7.90 4.65 -20.50
C MET A 157 -6.64 5.16 -21.19
N ASP A 158 -6.52 6.47 -21.41
CA ASP A 158 -5.37 7.04 -22.10
C ASP A 158 -4.09 6.84 -21.30
N HIS A 159 -4.18 6.94 -19.97
CA HIS A 159 -3.06 6.68 -19.07
C HIS A 159 -2.65 5.20 -19.04
N PHE A 160 -3.62 4.28 -19.11
CA PHE A 160 -3.36 2.83 -19.05
C PHE A 160 -3.01 2.21 -20.40
N MET A 161 -3.39 2.82 -21.52
CA MET A 161 -3.16 2.27 -22.86
C MET A 161 -1.71 1.89 -23.16
N PRO A 162 -0.68 2.68 -22.80
CA PRO A 162 0.72 2.28 -23.04
C PRO A 162 1.12 0.98 -22.33
N VAL A 163 0.52 0.71 -21.14
CA VAL A 163 0.74 -0.55 -20.43
C VAL A 163 0.06 -1.71 -21.13
N LEU A 164 -1.20 -1.50 -21.56
CA LEU A 164 -1.97 -2.52 -22.25
C LEU A 164 -1.31 -2.92 -23.59
N GLU A 165 -0.80 -1.98 -24.36
CA GLU A 165 -0.07 -2.23 -25.61
C GLU A 165 1.18 -3.07 -25.39
N ARG A 166 1.98 -2.76 -24.36
CA ARG A 166 3.15 -3.57 -23.97
C ARG A 166 2.73 -4.95 -23.49
N ALA A 167 1.66 -5.03 -22.70
CA ALA A 167 1.13 -6.30 -22.23
C ALA A 167 0.64 -7.20 -23.38
N MET A 168 -0.01 -6.64 -24.40
CA MET A 168 -0.41 -7.36 -25.61
C MET A 168 0.80 -7.88 -26.40
N THR A 169 1.91 -7.18 -26.37
CA THR A 169 3.17 -7.68 -26.96
C THR A 169 3.74 -8.83 -26.14
N ARG A 170 3.72 -8.72 -24.80
CA ARG A 170 4.24 -9.77 -23.88
C ARG A 170 3.33 -11.00 -23.87
N MET A 171 2.03 -10.82 -23.91
CA MET A 171 1.01 -11.88 -23.92
C MET A 171 0.10 -11.70 -25.14
N PRO A 172 0.50 -12.19 -26.34
CA PRO A 172 -0.25 -11.95 -27.59
C PRO A 172 -1.70 -12.42 -27.57
N ALA A 173 -2.06 -13.37 -26.71
CA ALA A 173 -3.45 -13.79 -26.54
C ALA A 173 -4.39 -12.63 -26.17
N LEU A 174 -3.89 -11.63 -25.45
CA LEU A 174 -4.66 -10.44 -25.04
C LEU A 174 -5.18 -9.62 -26.24
N ASN A 175 -4.56 -9.73 -27.42
CA ASN A 175 -5.03 -9.01 -28.61
C ASN A 175 -6.44 -9.43 -29.08
N ASN A 176 -6.91 -10.60 -28.65
CA ASN A 176 -8.19 -11.16 -29.07
C ASN A 176 -9.18 -11.32 -27.91
N VAL A 177 -8.90 -10.70 -26.77
CA VAL A 177 -9.69 -10.84 -25.55
C VAL A 177 -10.26 -9.50 -25.13
N GLY A 178 -11.55 -9.48 -24.80
CA GLY A 178 -12.21 -8.27 -24.29
C GLY A 178 -11.80 -7.97 -22.84
N ILE A 179 -11.94 -6.71 -22.44
CA ILE A 179 -11.81 -6.27 -21.06
C ILE A 179 -13.19 -6.31 -20.41
N ARG A 180 -13.30 -7.07 -19.33
CA ARG A 180 -14.53 -7.22 -18.54
C ARG A 180 -14.72 -6.06 -17.57
N SER A 181 -13.66 -5.66 -16.88
CA SER A 181 -13.71 -4.56 -15.91
C SER A 181 -12.41 -3.77 -15.88
N TRP A 182 -12.57 -2.49 -15.62
CA TRP A 182 -11.52 -1.54 -15.31
C TRP A 182 -11.61 -1.18 -13.84
N PHE A 183 -10.47 -1.00 -13.22
CA PHE A 183 -10.39 -0.55 -11.85
C PHE A 183 -9.31 0.53 -11.73
N CYS A 184 -9.65 1.61 -11.02
CA CYS A 184 -8.71 2.60 -10.55
C CYS A 184 -9.00 2.86 -9.08
N GLY A 185 -8.00 2.69 -8.23
CA GLY A 185 -8.12 2.96 -6.79
C GLY A 185 -6.93 3.75 -6.28
N PRO A 186 -7.11 4.55 -5.22
CA PRO A 186 -5.99 5.25 -4.61
C PRO A 186 -5.17 4.30 -3.74
N GLU A 187 -3.86 4.37 -3.86
CA GLU A 187 -2.93 3.61 -3.03
C GLU A 187 -1.83 4.50 -2.47
N SER A 188 -1.33 4.22 -1.26
CA SER A 188 -0.38 5.08 -0.57
C SER A 188 1.08 4.72 -0.87
N PHE A 189 1.86 5.75 -1.22
CA PHE A 189 3.28 5.65 -1.48
C PHE A 189 4.09 6.63 -0.63
N THR A 190 5.29 6.24 -0.28
CA THR A 190 6.27 7.06 0.42
C THR A 190 7.30 7.63 -0.54
N PRO A 191 7.95 8.76 -0.23
CA PRO A 191 8.88 9.40 -1.15
C PRO A 191 10.18 8.60 -1.40
N ASP A 192 10.49 7.63 -0.54
CA ASP A 192 11.68 6.77 -0.61
C ASP A 192 11.36 5.30 -0.88
N ASN A 193 10.12 5.00 -1.19
CA ASN A 193 9.63 3.64 -1.45
C ASN A 193 9.84 2.65 -0.28
N ARG A 194 9.98 3.17 0.97
CA ARG A 194 10.08 2.42 2.20
C ARG A 194 8.89 2.74 3.10
N TYR A 195 8.16 1.75 3.59
CA TYR A 195 7.04 1.99 4.49
C TYR A 195 7.51 2.55 5.84
N HIS A 196 6.60 3.10 6.61
CA HIS A 196 6.90 3.71 7.90
C HIS A 196 6.50 2.80 9.04
N LEU A 197 7.46 2.46 9.89
CA LEU A 197 7.23 1.72 11.13
C LEU A 197 7.86 2.43 12.32
N GLY A 198 7.29 2.20 13.50
CA GLY A 198 7.92 2.53 14.78
C GLY A 198 7.29 3.69 15.51
N GLU A 199 7.89 4.03 16.64
CA GLU A 199 7.45 5.13 17.49
C GLU A 199 7.84 6.48 16.90
N ILE A 200 6.90 7.42 16.88
CA ILE A 200 7.13 8.78 16.42
C ILE A 200 7.94 9.54 17.50
N PRO A 201 9.08 10.15 17.13
CA PRO A 201 10.01 10.73 18.14
C PRO A 201 9.40 11.83 19.01
N ASP A 202 8.48 12.62 18.44
CA ASP A 202 7.96 13.83 19.09
C ASP A 202 6.79 13.57 20.03
N VAL A 203 6.20 12.36 19.97
CA VAL A 203 5.03 12.00 20.79
C VAL A 203 5.18 10.58 21.33
N GLY A 204 5.54 10.46 22.59
CA GLY A 204 5.71 9.15 23.23
C GLY A 204 4.43 8.32 23.23
N GLY A 205 4.55 7.04 22.93
CA GLY A 205 3.44 6.09 22.81
C GLY A 205 2.66 6.20 21.48
N LEU A 206 3.02 7.12 20.58
CA LEU A 206 2.43 7.17 19.23
C LEU A 206 3.31 6.37 18.26
N PHE A 207 2.77 5.29 17.75
CA PHE A 207 3.41 4.44 16.74
C PHE A 207 2.76 4.62 15.38
N VAL A 208 3.49 4.27 14.31
CA VAL A 208 3.02 4.27 12.94
C VAL A 208 3.33 2.96 12.23
N ALA A 209 2.41 2.48 11.42
CA ALA A 209 2.60 1.38 10.47
C ALA A 209 1.77 1.65 9.21
N CYS A 210 2.31 2.43 8.26
CA CYS A 210 1.60 2.84 7.06
C CYS A 210 2.55 3.14 5.88
N GLY A 211 1.98 3.47 4.73
CA GLY A 211 2.75 3.78 3.51
C GLY A 211 3.40 2.54 2.89
N PHE A 212 2.67 1.45 2.78
CA PHE A 212 3.24 0.14 2.40
C PHE A 212 3.58 -0.01 0.92
N ASN A 213 3.39 0.98 0.08
CA ASN A 213 3.84 0.97 -1.32
C ASN A 213 3.44 -0.33 -2.05
N SER A 214 2.16 -0.70 -1.99
CA SER A 214 1.60 -1.92 -2.60
C SER A 214 2.10 -3.27 -2.07
N ILE A 215 2.94 -3.28 -1.03
CA ILE A 215 3.45 -4.53 -0.42
C ILE A 215 2.83 -4.83 0.96
N GLY A 216 1.72 -4.19 1.29
CA GLY A 216 1.07 -4.31 2.60
C GLY A 216 0.63 -5.73 2.94
N ILE A 217 0.04 -6.46 2.00
CA ILE A 217 -0.44 -7.83 2.20
C ILE A 217 0.71 -8.76 2.60
N GLN A 218 1.80 -8.76 1.83
CA GLN A 218 2.96 -9.62 2.10
C GLN A 218 3.72 -9.23 3.36
N SER A 219 3.63 -7.95 3.78
CA SER A 219 4.34 -7.43 4.95
C SER A 219 3.54 -7.54 6.25
N ALA A 220 2.22 -7.61 6.19
CA ALA A 220 1.31 -7.46 7.33
C ALA A 220 1.64 -8.40 8.52
N GLY A 221 1.92 -9.67 8.24
CA GLY A 221 2.23 -10.66 9.28
C GLY A 221 3.53 -10.34 10.02
N GLY A 222 4.59 -10.02 9.27
CA GLY A 222 5.90 -9.64 9.83
C GLY A 222 5.84 -8.32 10.60
N VAL A 223 5.20 -7.32 10.01
CA VAL A 223 5.01 -6.00 10.61
C VAL A 223 4.21 -6.10 11.91
N GLY A 224 3.07 -6.81 11.89
CA GLY A 224 2.25 -6.99 13.09
C GLY A 224 3.03 -7.64 14.24
N LYS A 225 3.83 -8.67 13.93
CA LYS A 225 4.70 -9.32 14.92
C LYS A 225 5.72 -8.35 15.50
N VAL A 226 6.50 -7.71 14.64
CA VAL A 226 7.60 -6.82 15.08
C VAL A 226 7.07 -5.61 15.84
N MET A 227 5.97 -5.02 15.42
CA MET A 227 5.32 -3.92 16.14
C MET A 227 4.82 -4.33 17.51
N ALA A 228 4.20 -5.50 17.63
CA ALA A 228 3.74 -6.03 18.91
C ALA A 228 4.92 -6.29 19.87
N GLU A 229 6.03 -6.84 19.36
CA GLU A 229 7.26 -7.05 20.12
C GLU A 229 7.88 -5.72 20.55
N TRP A 230 7.97 -4.75 19.64
CA TRP A 230 8.50 -3.41 19.95
C TRP A 230 7.70 -2.72 21.05
N ILE A 231 6.36 -2.72 20.93
CA ILE A 231 5.47 -2.11 21.93
C ILE A 231 5.61 -2.78 23.29
N ARG A 232 5.73 -4.10 23.32
CA ARG A 232 5.87 -4.88 24.57
C ARG A 232 7.24 -4.67 25.24
N ASP A 233 8.31 -4.70 24.45
CA ASP A 233 9.69 -4.79 24.94
C ASP A 233 10.42 -3.42 24.96
N GLY A 234 9.79 -2.38 24.36
CA GLY A 234 10.36 -1.03 24.26
C GLY A 234 11.40 -0.88 23.13
N HIS A 235 11.64 -1.92 22.35
CA HIS A 235 12.54 -1.90 21.20
C HIS A 235 12.14 -2.96 20.16
N PRO A 236 12.46 -2.78 18.86
CA PRO A 236 12.19 -3.79 17.86
C PRO A 236 13.09 -5.02 18.04
N SER A 237 12.58 -6.20 17.66
CA SER A 237 13.31 -7.47 17.68
C SER A 237 14.27 -7.66 16.48
N LEU A 238 14.16 -6.80 15.47
CA LEU A 238 14.96 -6.80 14.24
C LEU A 238 15.54 -5.41 13.99
N ASP A 239 16.59 -5.33 13.18
CA ASP A 239 17.04 -4.07 12.60
C ASP A 239 16.01 -3.57 11.59
N LEU A 240 15.39 -2.43 11.91
CA LEU A 240 14.35 -1.80 11.10
C LEU A 240 14.80 -0.46 10.49
N TRP A 241 16.10 -0.19 10.45
CA TRP A 241 16.63 1.10 10.01
C TRP A 241 16.00 1.62 8.72
N ASP A 242 15.89 0.75 7.71
CA ASP A 242 15.36 1.11 6.39
C ASP A 242 13.89 1.54 6.40
N VAL A 243 13.12 1.14 7.41
CA VAL A 243 11.67 1.38 7.50
C VAL A 243 11.27 2.16 8.75
N ASP A 244 12.20 2.45 9.64
CA ASP A 244 11.95 3.24 10.84
C ASP A 244 11.52 4.66 10.45
N ILE A 245 10.41 5.15 11.02
CA ILE A 245 9.88 6.50 10.74
C ILE A 245 10.90 7.59 11.05
N ARG A 246 11.83 7.35 11.99
CA ARG A 246 12.89 8.30 12.39
C ARG A 246 13.90 8.61 11.29
N ARG A 247 13.92 7.83 10.20
CA ARG A 247 14.72 8.14 9.00
C ARG A 247 14.20 9.34 8.22
N THR A 248 12.95 9.73 8.47
CA THR A 248 12.31 10.80 7.71
C THR A 248 12.54 12.18 8.32
N MET A 249 12.50 13.19 7.47
CA MET A 249 12.70 14.59 7.86
C MET A 249 11.42 15.39 7.60
N PRO A 250 11.14 16.45 8.37
CA PRO A 250 9.90 17.24 8.26
C PRO A 250 9.63 17.80 6.86
N PHE A 251 10.64 18.16 6.09
CA PHE A 251 10.47 18.69 4.73
C PHE A 251 9.81 17.67 3.78
N GLN A 252 9.96 16.36 4.05
CA GLN A 252 9.39 15.30 3.22
C GLN A 252 7.86 15.22 3.30
N SER A 253 7.24 15.89 4.27
CA SER A 253 5.78 16.04 4.36
C SER A 253 5.23 17.24 3.56
N ASN A 254 6.08 18.01 2.89
CA ASN A 254 5.64 19.07 2.00
C ASN A 254 4.83 18.52 0.84
N SER A 255 3.64 19.07 0.60
CA SER A 255 2.68 18.55 -0.41
C SER A 255 3.27 18.51 -1.82
N ARG A 256 4.00 19.55 -2.22
CA ARG A 256 4.64 19.59 -3.54
C ARG A 256 5.72 18.51 -3.67
N TYR A 257 6.59 18.40 -2.66
CA TYR A 257 7.62 17.35 -2.65
C TYR A 257 7.02 15.94 -2.73
N LEU A 258 6.00 15.68 -1.92
CA LEU A 258 5.32 14.37 -1.93
C LEU A 258 4.66 14.08 -3.29
N SER A 259 3.93 15.03 -3.84
CA SER A 259 3.27 14.88 -5.15
C SER A 259 4.27 14.57 -6.26
N GLU A 260 5.40 15.28 -6.31
CA GLU A 260 6.46 15.05 -7.30
C GLU A 260 7.14 13.68 -7.08
N ARG A 261 7.47 13.32 -5.82
CA ARG A 261 8.19 12.07 -5.50
C ARG A 261 7.34 10.83 -5.67
N VAL A 262 6.08 10.83 -5.23
CA VAL A 262 5.24 9.64 -5.33
C VAL A 262 4.82 9.35 -6.76
N SER A 263 4.84 10.33 -7.64
CA SER A 263 4.66 10.15 -9.08
C SER A 263 5.66 9.15 -9.68
N GLU A 264 6.91 9.15 -9.20
CA GLU A 264 7.94 8.17 -9.59
C GLU A 264 7.96 6.92 -8.70
N SER A 265 7.61 7.07 -7.41
CA SER A 265 7.77 6.00 -6.41
C SER A 265 6.98 4.74 -6.76
N LEU A 266 5.82 4.87 -7.38
CA LEU A 266 5.02 3.73 -7.84
C LEU A 266 5.83 2.88 -8.83
N GLY A 267 6.40 3.48 -9.87
CA GLY A 267 7.20 2.79 -10.87
C GLY A 267 8.52 2.22 -10.32
N LEU A 268 9.07 2.80 -9.27
CA LEU A 268 10.31 2.31 -8.66
C LEU A 268 10.19 0.90 -8.08
N LEU A 269 8.99 0.40 -7.79
CA LEU A 269 8.77 -0.99 -7.39
C LEU A 269 9.14 -1.99 -8.49
N TYR A 270 9.09 -1.58 -9.75
CA TYR A 270 9.39 -2.41 -10.92
C TYR A 270 10.66 -1.97 -11.64
N ALA A 271 11.25 -0.85 -11.27
CA ALA A 271 12.47 -0.37 -11.89
C ALA A 271 13.64 -1.33 -11.66
N VAL A 272 14.40 -1.59 -12.73
CA VAL A 272 15.63 -2.36 -12.66
C VAL A 272 16.78 -1.41 -12.33
N HIS A 273 17.26 -1.46 -11.10
CA HIS A 273 18.28 -0.55 -10.57
C HIS A 273 19.73 -0.97 -10.88
N TRP A 274 19.93 -2.06 -11.62
CA TRP A 274 21.26 -2.53 -11.97
C TRP A 274 21.84 -1.74 -13.16
N PRO A 275 23.11 -1.33 -13.15
CA PRO A 275 24.11 -1.51 -12.07
C PRO A 275 24.07 -0.43 -10.98
N PHE A 276 23.20 0.56 -11.10
CA PHE A 276 23.14 1.71 -10.20
C PHE A 276 21.81 1.73 -9.44
N TYR A 277 21.90 1.76 -8.12
CA TYR A 277 20.79 2.05 -7.25
C TYR A 277 20.69 3.58 -7.05
N GLN A 278 19.55 4.15 -7.38
CA GLN A 278 19.30 5.58 -7.19
C GLN A 278 18.56 5.84 -5.89
#